data_6b094317d69b83c846b1ed4a55dca52f
#
_entry.id   6b094317d69b83c846b1ed4a55dca52f
#
_cell.length_a   1.000
_cell.length_b   1.000
_cell.length_c   1.000
_cell.angle_alpha   90.00
_cell.angle_beta   90.00
_cell.angle_gamma   90.00
#
_symmetry.space_group_name_H-M   'P 1'
#
loop_
_entity.id
_entity.type
_entity.pdbx_description
1 polymer ?
#
loop_
_entity_poly.entity_id
_entity_poly.type
_entity_poly.pdbx_seq_one_letter_code
_entity_poly.pdbx_strand_id
1 'polypeptide(L)'
;MSLHFLSLAAIASLVATFAAGCGNSEKPVDAMTLYSLDGSYVSDEGKVWKGEMFNGFPVFAKTQIESASDRMAILTAVKQGITQSKGGTIACFWPHHGVSLLQNGKRIDYVICFHCLQLQRFMDGAGKTIPTTTSPAATLDAQLAKAGIEPHKENSSAE
;
A
#
# COMPACT_ATOMS: atom_id res chain seq x y z
N MET A 1 -4.09 48.73 -65.98
CA MET A 1 -3.97 49.11 -64.60
C MET A 1 -4.39 47.94 -63.72
N SER A 2 -3.41 47.15 -63.27
CA SER A 2 -3.63 45.91 -62.47
C SER A 2 -3.07 46.15 -61.07
N LEU A 3 -3.94 46.12 -60.08
CA LEU A 3 -3.56 46.14 -58.66
C LEU A 3 -3.36 44.71 -58.16
N HIS A 4 -2.15 44.39 -57.73
CA HIS A 4 -1.83 43.16 -57.01
C HIS A 4 -2.07 43.42 -55.50
N PHE A 5 -2.98 42.64 -54.92
CA PHE A 5 -3.15 42.54 -53.46
C PHE A 5 -2.22 41.44 -52.95
N LEU A 6 -1.22 41.87 -52.18
CA LEU A 6 -0.39 40.97 -51.37
C LEU A 6 -1.11 40.61 -50.06
N SER A 7 -1.41 39.33 -49.90
CA SER A 7 -2.00 38.77 -48.67
C SER A 7 -0.86 38.34 -47.76
N LEU A 8 -0.66 39.02 -46.64
CA LEU A 8 0.25 38.60 -45.56
C LEU A 8 -0.48 37.56 -44.70
N ALA A 9 -0.01 36.32 -44.77
CA ALA A 9 -0.40 35.27 -43.84
C ALA A 9 0.46 35.36 -42.58
N ALA A 10 -0.14 35.72 -41.45
CA ALA A 10 0.51 35.73 -40.16
C ALA A 10 0.50 34.28 -39.58
N ILE A 11 1.67 33.69 -39.50
CA ILE A 11 1.88 32.38 -38.84
C ILE A 11 2.02 32.63 -37.33
N ALA A 12 0.97 32.33 -36.57
CA ALA A 12 1.00 32.33 -35.10
C ALA A 12 1.67 31.05 -34.61
N SER A 13 2.95 31.14 -34.21
CA SER A 13 3.68 30.04 -33.56
C SER A 13 3.14 29.86 -32.13
N LEU A 14 2.39 28.76 -31.90
CA LEU A 14 1.95 28.33 -30.57
C LEU A 14 3.13 27.65 -29.88
N VAL A 15 3.82 28.37 -28.99
CA VAL A 15 4.85 27.79 -28.11
C VAL A 15 4.16 27.08 -26.98
N ALA A 16 4.04 25.74 -27.09
CA ALA A 16 3.60 24.90 -25.99
C ALA A 16 4.72 24.79 -24.95
N THR A 17 4.65 25.56 -23.88
CA THR A 17 5.51 25.39 -22.69
C THR A 17 5.14 24.10 -21.97
N PHE A 18 5.89 23.05 -22.21
CA PHE A 18 5.88 21.85 -21.36
C PHE A 18 6.45 22.25 -20.01
N ALA A 19 5.59 22.45 -19.02
CA ALA A 19 6.00 22.50 -17.62
C ALA A 19 6.51 21.10 -17.27
N ALA A 20 7.83 20.92 -17.24
CA ALA A 20 8.47 19.76 -16.66
C ALA A 20 8.18 19.79 -15.15
N GLY A 21 7.09 19.15 -14.73
CA GLY A 21 6.82 18.88 -13.34
C GLY A 21 7.96 18.02 -12.79
N CYS A 22 8.76 18.56 -11.87
CA CYS A 22 9.64 17.78 -11.02
C CYS A 22 8.77 16.89 -10.11
N GLY A 23 8.19 15.83 -10.69
CA GLY A 23 7.62 14.76 -9.92
C GLY A 23 8.77 14.03 -9.25
N ASN A 24 8.80 13.99 -7.91
CA ASN A 24 9.57 12.99 -7.19
C ASN A 24 9.11 11.63 -7.70
N SER A 25 9.80 11.08 -8.69
CA SER A 25 9.49 9.77 -9.23
C SER A 25 9.84 8.77 -8.13
N GLU A 26 8.81 8.33 -7.45
CA GLU A 26 8.93 7.28 -6.45
C GLU A 26 9.54 6.05 -7.12
N LYS A 27 10.57 5.47 -6.49
CA LYS A 27 11.26 4.33 -7.07
C LYS A 27 10.30 3.15 -7.26
N PRO A 28 10.40 2.43 -8.38
CA PRO A 28 9.51 1.32 -8.68
C PRO A 28 9.62 0.22 -7.62
N VAL A 29 8.53 -0.47 -7.39
CA VAL A 29 8.46 -1.68 -6.55
C VAL A 29 8.67 -2.89 -7.47
N ASP A 30 9.74 -3.66 -7.23
CA ASP A 30 10.13 -4.78 -8.07
C ASP A 30 9.16 -5.97 -7.93
N ALA A 31 8.80 -6.30 -6.69
CA ALA A 31 7.84 -7.35 -6.37
C ALA A 31 7.02 -6.99 -5.13
N MET A 32 5.79 -7.52 -5.02
CA MET A 32 4.93 -7.31 -3.86
C MET A 32 4.02 -8.50 -3.63
N THR A 33 3.90 -8.90 -2.36
CA THR A 33 2.92 -9.88 -1.88
C THR A 33 2.01 -9.20 -0.86
N LEU A 34 0.71 -9.38 -1.02
CA LEU A 34 -0.32 -8.93 -0.08
C LEU A 34 -0.85 -10.14 0.69
N TYR A 35 -0.99 -10.00 1.99
CA TYR A 35 -1.41 -11.04 2.92
C TYR A 35 -2.70 -10.67 3.64
N SER A 36 -3.58 -11.67 3.83
CA SER A 36 -4.66 -11.65 4.82
C SER A 36 -4.16 -12.39 6.07
N LEU A 37 -4.20 -11.74 7.22
CA LEU A 37 -3.58 -12.22 8.47
C LEU A 37 -4.64 -12.50 9.54
N ASP A 38 -4.33 -13.42 10.46
CA ASP A 38 -5.06 -13.61 11.71
C ASP A 38 -4.40 -12.81 12.84
N GLY A 39 -4.92 -11.64 13.11
CA GLY A 39 -4.45 -10.80 14.21
C GLY A 39 -4.93 -11.25 15.58
N SER A 40 -5.96 -12.11 15.64
CA SER A 40 -6.51 -12.63 16.89
C SER A 40 -5.71 -13.81 17.46
N TYR A 41 -4.75 -14.32 16.67
CA TYR A 41 -3.94 -15.44 17.10
C TYR A 41 -3.08 -15.08 18.30
N VAL A 42 -3.41 -15.68 19.43
CA VAL A 42 -2.56 -15.71 20.60
C VAL A 42 -1.94 -17.11 20.65
N SER A 43 -0.61 -17.18 20.72
CA SER A 43 0.08 -18.44 20.92
C SER A 43 -0.16 -18.90 22.37
N ASP A 44 -1.35 -19.43 22.64
CA ASP A 44 -1.62 -20.09 23.90
C ASP A 44 -0.85 -21.42 23.96
N GLU A 45 -0.38 -21.79 25.14
CA GLU A 45 0.24 -23.07 25.40
C GLU A 45 -0.67 -24.19 24.90
N GLY A 46 -0.31 -24.81 23.77
CA GLY A 46 -1.05 -25.93 23.15
C GLY A 46 -1.66 -25.66 21.77
N LYS A 47 -1.82 -24.41 21.32
CA LYS A 47 -2.26 -24.10 19.96
C LYS A 47 -1.05 -23.70 19.10
N VAL A 48 -0.48 -24.66 18.36
CA VAL A 48 0.57 -24.37 17.41
C VAL A 48 -0.06 -24.17 16.04
N TRP A 49 0.10 -22.96 15.46
CA TRP A 49 -0.24 -22.73 14.05
C TRP A 49 0.68 -23.58 13.16
N LYS A 50 0.08 -24.41 12.30
CA LYS A 50 0.83 -25.31 11.40
C LYS A 50 1.02 -24.74 9.99
N GLY A 51 0.46 -23.55 9.72
CA GLY A 51 0.54 -22.89 8.43
C GLY A 51 1.70 -21.89 8.34
N GLU A 52 1.66 -21.08 7.29
CA GLU A 52 2.62 -19.99 7.09
C GLU A 52 2.44 -18.88 8.12
N MET A 53 3.55 -18.28 8.54
CA MET A 53 3.58 -17.11 9.41
C MET A 53 4.21 -15.92 8.66
N PHE A 54 3.66 -14.73 8.85
CA PHE A 54 4.22 -13.48 8.36
C PHE A 54 4.51 -12.53 9.52
N ASN A 55 5.78 -12.32 9.82
CA ASN A 55 6.26 -11.47 10.93
C ASN A 55 5.54 -11.76 12.27
N GLY A 56 5.31 -13.04 12.60
CA GLY A 56 4.71 -13.47 13.86
C GLY A 56 3.19 -13.65 13.81
N PHE A 57 2.53 -13.41 12.69
CA PHE A 57 1.07 -13.59 12.53
C PHE A 57 0.74 -14.69 11.53
N PRO A 58 -0.25 -15.55 11.83
CA PRO A 58 -0.75 -16.56 10.90
C PRO A 58 -1.23 -15.95 9.58
N VAL A 59 -0.91 -16.62 8.48
CA VAL A 59 -1.37 -16.24 7.14
C VAL A 59 -2.61 -17.06 6.79
N PHE A 60 -3.76 -16.42 6.59
CA PHE A 60 -4.95 -17.05 6.04
C PHE A 60 -4.84 -17.26 4.54
N ALA A 61 -4.43 -16.20 3.86
CA ALA A 61 -4.27 -16.21 2.41
C ALA A 61 -3.25 -15.15 1.99
N LYS A 62 -2.74 -15.28 0.78
CA LYS A 62 -1.84 -14.29 0.17
C LYS A 62 -2.00 -14.26 -1.34
N THR A 63 -1.63 -13.14 -1.95
CA THR A 63 -1.60 -12.97 -3.39
C THR A 63 -0.39 -12.15 -3.82
N GLN A 64 0.17 -12.51 -4.97
CA GLN A 64 1.18 -11.70 -5.65
C GLN A 64 0.51 -10.55 -6.39
N ILE A 65 1.06 -9.35 -6.27
CA ILE A 65 0.58 -8.19 -7.01
C ILE A 65 1.41 -8.03 -8.28
N GLU A 66 0.88 -8.55 -9.38
CA GLU A 66 1.60 -8.62 -10.67
C GLU A 66 1.71 -7.25 -11.35
N SER A 67 0.67 -6.43 -11.26
CA SER A 67 0.62 -5.11 -11.90
C SER A 67 1.52 -4.10 -11.19
N ALA A 68 2.44 -3.46 -11.92
CA ALA A 68 3.29 -2.39 -11.38
C ALA A 68 2.46 -1.20 -10.87
N SER A 69 1.35 -0.87 -11.54
CA SER A 69 0.45 0.20 -11.11
C SER A 69 -0.26 -0.15 -9.81
N ASP A 70 -0.70 -1.41 -9.63
CA ASP A 70 -1.33 -1.85 -8.39
C ASP A 70 -0.33 -1.87 -7.22
N ARG A 71 0.93 -2.32 -7.46
CA ARG A 71 2.00 -2.23 -6.46
C ARG A 71 2.23 -0.80 -6.00
N MET A 72 2.29 0.14 -6.93
CA MET A 72 2.47 1.56 -6.61
C MET A 72 1.25 2.14 -5.89
N ALA A 73 0.03 1.75 -6.27
CA ALA A 73 -1.18 2.19 -5.60
C ALA A 73 -1.21 1.74 -4.13
N ILE A 74 -0.86 0.47 -3.84
CA ILE A 74 -0.77 -0.06 -2.47
C ILE A 74 0.30 0.70 -1.67
N LEU A 75 1.51 0.85 -2.22
CA LEU A 75 2.60 1.55 -1.52
C LEU A 75 2.23 3.00 -1.22
N THR A 76 1.64 3.69 -2.19
CA THR A 76 1.17 5.07 -2.04
C THR A 76 0.10 5.17 -0.95
N ALA A 77 -0.89 4.27 -0.95
CA ALA A 77 -1.92 4.24 0.08
C ALA A 77 -1.31 4.05 1.48
N VAL A 78 -0.41 3.07 1.67
CA VAL A 78 0.28 2.85 2.95
C VAL A 78 1.06 4.08 3.39
N LYS A 79 1.82 4.72 2.50
CA LYS A 79 2.57 5.94 2.81
C LYS A 79 1.66 7.12 3.15
N GLN A 80 0.55 7.28 2.45
CA GLN A 80 -0.46 8.29 2.76
C GLN A 80 -1.07 8.07 4.14
N GLY A 81 -1.42 6.82 4.49
CA GLY A 81 -1.91 6.48 5.83
C GLY A 81 -0.92 6.90 6.92
N ILE A 82 0.37 6.69 6.71
CA ILE A 82 1.43 7.10 7.64
C ILE A 82 1.52 8.63 7.72
N THR A 83 1.57 9.33 6.59
CA THR A 83 1.75 10.80 6.56
C THR A 83 0.53 11.57 7.05
N GLN A 84 -0.66 11.03 6.87
CA GLN A 84 -1.92 11.63 7.34
C GLN A 84 -2.22 11.34 8.81
N SER A 85 -1.48 10.41 9.43
CA SER A 85 -1.67 10.11 10.85
C SER A 85 -1.24 11.29 11.71
N LYS A 86 -2.11 11.66 12.65
CA LYS A 86 -1.83 12.70 13.66
C LYS A 86 -1.10 12.13 14.88
N GLY A 87 -0.67 10.87 14.83
CA GLY A 87 -0.14 10.15 15.97
C GLY A 87 -1.28 9.53 16.80
N GLY A 88 -0.89 8.88 17.90
CA GLY A 88 -1.81 8.10 18.71
C GLY A 88 -1.94 6.67 18.16
N THR A 89 -1.82 5.72 19.07
CA THR A 89 -2.01 4.29 18.81
C THR A 89 -2.85 3.71 19.92
N ILE A 90 -3.64 2.69 19.61
CA ILE A 90 -4.39 1.93 20.62
C ILE A 90 -3.49 0.81 21.12
N ALA A 91 -3.56 0.46 22.40
CA ALA A 91 -2.66 -0.51 23.04
C ALA A 91 -2.79 -1.97 22.53
N CYS A 92 -3.80 -2.27 21.71
CA CYS A 92 -3.95 -3.57 21.04
C CYS A 92 -3.20 -3.59 19.70
N PHE A 93 -2.86 -4.79 19.20
CA PHE A 93 -2.32 -4.96 17.85
C PHE A 93 -2.86 -6.26 17.24
N TRP A 94 -3.97 -6.14 16.51
CA TRP A 94 -4.64 -7.23 15.81
C TRP A 94 -4.63 -6.97 14.31
N PRO A 95 -3.52 -7.30 13.64
CA PRO A 95 -3.37 -6.99 12.22
C PRO A 95 -4.15 -7.97 11.34
N HIS A 96 -4.83 -7.44 10.34
CA HIS A 96 -5.53 -8.23 9.32
C HIS A 96 -4.87 -8.15 7.95
N HIS A 97 -3.92 -7.24 7.77
CA HIS A 97 -3.21 -7.04 6.50
C HIS A 97 -1.71 -7.10 6.68
N GLY A 98 -1.04 -7.76 5.73
CA GLY A 98 0.41 -7.75 5.59
C GLY A 98 0.81 -7.37 4.16
N VAL A 99 1.87 -6.60 4.01
CA VAL A 99 2.46 -6.26 2.72
C VAL A 99 3.96 -6.55 2.77
N SER A 100 4.44 -7.43 1.90
CA SER A 100 5.88 -7.62 1.66
C SER A 100 6.22 -7.02 0.31
N LEU A 101 7.19 -6.14 0.25
CA LEU A 101 7.66 -5.58 -1.02
C LEU A 101 9.18 -5.67 -1.14
N LEU A 102 9.63 -5.82 -2.39
CA LEU A 102 11.02 -5.70 -2.78
C LEU A 102 11.19 -4.39 -3.53
N GLN A 103 12.11 -3.55 -3.07
CA GLN A 103 12.41 -2.27 -3.70
C GLN A 103 13.93 -2.02 -3.65
N ASN A 104 14.57 -1.90 -4.81
CA ASN A 104 16.03 -1.74 -4.93
C ASN A 104 16.81 -2.87 -4.22
N GLY A 105 16.36 -4.11 -4.35
CA GLY A 105 16.98 -5.27 -3.72
C GLY A 105 16.78 -5.37 -2.20
N LYS A 106 16.01 -4.45 -1.59
CA LYS A 106 15.69 -4.49 -0.15
C LYS A 106 14.26 -4.95 0.06
N ARG A 107 14.09 -5.90 0.97
CA ARG A 107 12.77 -6.32 1.42
C ARG A 107 12.27 -5.40 2.52
N ILE A 108 11.03 -4.98 2.40
CA ILE A 108 10.32 -4.19 3.41
C ILE A 108 8.98 -4.87 3.65
N ASP A 109 8.70 -5.20 4.91
CA ASP A 109 7.44 -5.80 5.31
C ASP A 109 6.65 -4.82 6.17
N TYR A 110 5.33 -4.77 5.95
CA TYR A 110 4.38 -4.04 6.78
C TYR A 110 3.34 -5.02 7.32
N VAL A 111 3.14 -5.00 8.63
CA VAL A 111 2.03 -5.67 9.31
C VAL A 111 1.10 -4.58 9.83
N ILE A 112 -0.18 -4.58 9.41
CA ILE A 112 -1.05 -3.42 9.54
C ILE A 112 -2.30 -3.75 10.35
N CYS A 113 -2.52 -3.00 11.42
CA CYS A 113 -3.74 -2.99 12.21
C CYS A 113 -4.48 -1.67 12.00
N PHE A 114 -5.54 -1.67 11.18
CA PHE A 114 -6.34 -0.47 10.94
C PHE A 114 -7.22 -0.10 12.14
N HIS A 115 -7.73 -1.09 12.88
CA HIS A 115 -8.45 -0.86 14.13
C HIS A 115 -7.56 -0.15 15.17
N CYS A 116 -6.29 -0.56 15.24
CA CYS A 116 -5.33 -0.03 16.22
C CYS A 116 -4.64 1.27 15.74
N LEU A 117 -4.91 1.73 14.52
CA LEU A 117 -4.31 2.89 13.85
C LEU A 117 -2.78 2.86 13.85
N GLN A 118 -2.20 1.67 13.66
CA GLN A 118 -0.76 1.47 13.65
C GLN A 118 -0.34 0.34 12.71
N LEU A 119 0.88 0.41 12.27
CA LEU A 119 1.56 -0.65 11.54
C LEU A 119 2.94 -0.92 12.12
N GLN A 120 3.44 -2.12 11.90
CA GLN A 120 4.83 -2.47 12.15
C GLN A 120 5.54 -2.60 10.81
N ARG A 121 6.63 -1.85 10.64
CA ARG A 121 7.51 -1.96 9.47
C ARG A 121 8.77 -2.71 9.85
N PHE A 122 9.09 -3.75 9.08
CA PHE A 122 10.30 -4.54 9.24
C PHE A 122 11.24 -4.29 8.05
N MET A 123 12.50 -4.02 8.36
CA MET A 123 13.61 -3.89 7.40
C MET A 123 14.84 -4.53 8.01
N ASP A 124 15.51 -5.40 7.27
CA ASP A 124 16.75 -6.08 7.72
C ASP A 124 16.58 -6.75 9.11
N GLY A 125 15.40 -7.30 9.40
CA GLY A 125 15.07 -7.97 10.66
C GLY A 125 14.68 -7.04 11.81
N ALA A 126 14.80 -5.73 11.65
CA ALA A 126 14.40 -4.75 12.67
C ALA A 126 12.97 -4.26 12.44
N GLY A 127 12.12 -4.36 13.47
CA GLY A 127 10.74 -3.87 13.47
C GLY A 127 10.62 -2.48 14.10
N LYS A 128 9.74 -1.63 13.52
CA LYS A 128 9.38 -0.32 14.05
C LYS A 128 7.89 -0.10 13.97
N THR A 129 7.25 0.25 15.09
CA THR A 129 5.84 0.67 15.13
C THR A 129 5.71 2.10 14.61
N ILE A 130 4.74 2.32 13.73
CA ILE A 130 4.48 3.60 13.06
C ILE A 130 2.97 3.84 13.10
N PRO A 131 2.49 5.01 13.53
CA PRO A 131 1.07 5.37 13.43
C PRO A 131 0.62 5.42 11.97
N THR A 132 -0.64 5.04 11.72
CA THR A 132 -1.29 5.12 10.42
C THR A 132 -2.75 5.55 10.56
N THR A 133 -3.45 5.73 9.44
CA THR A 133 -4.91 5.92 9.40
C THR A 133 -5.58 4.68 8.82
N THR A 134 -6.91 4.69 8.76
CA THR A 134 -7.69 3.64 8.08
C THR A 134 -7.74 3.82 6.56
N SER A 135 -7.27 4.94 6.02
CA SER A 135 -7.40 5.26 4.59
C SER A 135 -6.81 4.19 3.63
N PRO A 136 -5.73 3.45 3.97
CA PRO A 136 -5.20 2.41 3.08
C PRO A 136 -6.09 1.15 3.00
N ALA A 137 -6.98 0.90 3.97
CA ALA A 137 -7.74 -0.34 4.07
C ALA A 137 -8.50 -0.65 2.76
N ALA A 138 -9.26 0.32 2.23
CA ALA A 138 -10.05 0.11 1.02
C ALA A 138 -9.20 -0.32 -0.19
N THR A 139 -7.97 0.19 -0.33
CA THR A 139 -7.06 -0.19 -1.41
C THR A 139 -6.57 -1.63 -1.22
N LEU A 140 -6.20 -2.02 -0.01
CA LEU A 140 -5.71 -3.37 0.28
C LEU A 140 -6.85 -4.39 0.13
N ASP A 141 -8.03 -4.10 0.68
CA ASP A 141 -9.23 -4.95 0.57
C ASP A 141 -9.62 -5.19 -0.89
N ALA A 142 -9.60 -4.13 -1.71
CA ALA A 142 -9.90 -4.25 -3.13
C ALA A 142 -8.91 -5.17 -3.87
N GLN A 143 -7.65 -5.17 -3.50
CA GLN A 143 -6.64 -6.05 -4.12
C GLN A 143 -6.78 -7.50 -3.63
N LEU A 144 -7.10 -7.74 -2.36
CA LEU A 144 -7.45 -9.08 -1.86
C LEU A 144 -8.69 -9.61 -2.56
N ALA A 145 -9.74 -8.80 -2.69
CA ALA A 145 -10.99 -9.17 -3.35
C ALA A 145 -10.78 -9.53 -4.84
N LYS A 146 -9.91 -8.80 -5.57
CA LYS A 146 -9.52 -9.16 -6.96
C LYS A 146 -8.93 -10.57 -7.05
N ALA A 147 -8.24 -11.03 -6.00
CA ALA A 147 -7.66 -12.37 -5.92
C ALA A 147 -8.64 -13.42 -5.36
N GLY A 148 -9.90 -13.05 -5.11
CA GLY A 148 -10.90 -13.95 -4.50
C GLY A 148 -10.64 -14.21 -3.01
N ILE A 149 -9.86 -13.37 -2.35
CA ILE A 149 -9.55 -13.47 -0.92
C ILE A 149 -10.45 -12.48 -0.18
N GLU A 150 -11.30 -13.00 0.70
CA GLU A 150 -12.05 -12.12 1.60
C GLU A 150 -11.10 -11.54 2.66
N PRO A 151 -11.14 -10.21 2.89
CA PRO A 151 -10.46 -9.63 4.03
C PRO A 151 -10.97 -10.28 5.31
N HIS A 152 -10.07 -10.65 6.22
CA HIS A 152 -10.50 -11.22 7.50
C HIS A 152 -11.34 -10.17 8.22
N LYS A 153 -12.62 -10.48 8.42
CA LYS A 153 -13.53 -9.67 9.23
C LYS A 153 -13.34 -10.09 10.67
N GLU A 154 -13.07 -9.12 11.53
CA GLU A 154 -13.17 -9.33 12.96
C GLU A 154 -14.52 -10.02 13.26
N ASN A 155 -14.46 -11.22 13.83
CA ASN A 155 -15.68 -11.82 14.36
C ASN A 155 -16.15 -10.91 15.50
N SER A 156 -17.16 -10.11 15.22
CA SER A 156 -17.86 -9.27 16.20
C SER A 156 -18.71 -10.13 17.17
N SER A 157 -18.16 -11.24 17.64
CA SER A 157 -18.77 -12.13 18.61
C SER A 157 -18.00 -12.04 19.93
N ALA A 158 -18.10 -10.86 20.55
CA ALA A 158 -17.91 -10.68 21.98
C ALA A 158 -19.05 -9.80 22.48
N GLU A 159 -20.28 -10.37 22.53
CA GLU A 159 -21.29 -9.96 23.47
C GLU A 159 -21.11 -10.77 24.76
#